data_17dcce49f4322158097c4df2ab3d5a63
#
_entry.id   17dcce49f4322158097c4df2ab3d5a63
#
_cell.length_a   1.000
_cell.length_b   1.000
_cell.length_c   1.000
_cell.angle_alpha   90.00
_cell.angle_beta   90.00
_cell.angle_gamma   90.00
#
_symmetry.space_group_name_H-M   'P 1'
#
loop_
_entity.id
_entity.type
_entity.pdbx_description
1 polymer ?
#
loop_
_entity_poly.entity_id
_entity_poly.type
_entity_poly.pdbx_seq_one_letter_code
_entity_poly.pdbx_strand_id
1 'polypeptide(L)'
;MSTPAGFVDGMRRRARRAYRRSSIIQIVLATGLVAYGFYFPSFCGDCDEHPLLGWLLAGGMVIGGIAWIVGVIRGVLKRRTPSGDPLNLQLHACGDPAAVASELEQEFAGQTFRPKRVYVGGHWLCFEHKTQVTVRRIDALVWAYVERVRHKLNGVTPMGTTNQLIVWSRDGRGAAIPLKRKAADEALKTLQAAAPWIFAGYSEALKESWNNDRDDFIALVDEARRQNGRLAPQGDPH
;
A
#
# COMPACT_ATOMS: atom_id res chain seq x y z
N MET A 1 27.64 7.21 -19.36
CA MET A 1 26.35 6.54 -19.60
C MET A 1 25.88 5.96 -18.26
N SER A 2 24.83 6.52 -17.64
CA SER A 2 24.28 5.98 -16.37
C SER A 2 23.52 4.71 -16.70
N THR A 3 23.90 3.60 -16.08
CA THR A 3 23.15 2.34 -16.13
C THR A 3 21.67 2.60 -15.84
N PRO A 4 20.74 2.10 -16.65
CA PRO A 4 19.32 2.27 -16.35
C PRO A 4 19.06 1.70 -14.96
N ALA A 5 18.46 2.52 -14.11
CA ALA A 5 18.17 2.09 -12.76
C ALA A 5 17.21 0.92 -12.79
N GLY A 6 17.56 -0.16 -12.10
CA GLY A 6 16.79 -1.39 -12.03
C GLY A 6 15.36 -1.15 -11.49
N PHE A 7 14.50 -2.13 -11.69
CA PHE A 7 13.08 -2.10 -11.28
C PHE A 7 12.94 -1.86 -9.77
N VAL A 8 13.68 -2.60 -8.96
CA VAL A 8 13.68 -2.49 -7.49
C VAL A 8 14.22 -1.15 -7.02
N ASP A 9 15.24 -0.62 -7.69
CA ASP A 9 15.74 0.74 -7.42
C ASP A 9 14.71 1.82 -7.74
N GLY A 10 13.92 1.62 -8.78
CA GLY A 10 12.77 2.45 -9.10
C GLY A 10 11.73 2.46 -8.00
N MET A 11 11.37 1.28 -7.47
CA MET A 11 10.47 1.10 -6.33
C MET A 11 11.00 1.81 -5.08
N ARG A 12 12.27 1.59 -4.74
CA ARG A 12 12.93 2.20 -3.55
C ARG A 12 12.96 3.73 -3.65
N ARG A 13 13.34 4.28 -4.79
CA ARG A 13 13.32 5.74 -5.03
C ARG A 13 11.91 6.31 -4.91
N ARG A 14 10.90 5.61 -5.40
CA ARG A 14 9.51 6.05 -5.32
C ARG A 14 9.01 6.06 -3.89
N ALA A 15 9.20 4.99 -3.14
CA ALA A 15 8.82 4.89 -1.74
C ALA A 15 9.45 6.02 -0.89
N ARG A 16 10.75 6.28 -1.09
CA ARG A 16 11.46 7.37 -0.40
C ARG A 16 10.92 8.76 -0.76
N ARG A 17 10.61 9.02 -2.05
CA ARG A 17 10.05 10.31 -2.49
C ARG A 17 8.65 10.56 -1.92
N ALA A 18 7.80 9.56 -1.97
CA ALA A 18 6.43 9.67 -1.44
C ALA A 18 6.45 9.98 0.05
N TYR A 19 7.28 9.27 0.82
CA TYR A 19 7.44 9.52 2.24
C TYR A 19 8.00 10.91 2.55
N ARG A 20 9.06 11.32 1.84
CA ARG A 20 9.65 12.66 2.02
C ARG A 20 8.63 13.78 1.83
N ARG A 21 7.76 13.68 0.82
CA ARG A 21 6.68 14.66 0.58
C ARG A 21 5.70 14.69 1.75
N SER A 22 5.25 13.52 2.23
CA SER A 22 4.37 13.43 3.39
C SER A 22 4.99 14.05 4.64
N SER A 23 6.27 13.76 4.90
CA SER A 23 7.00 14.31 6.06
C SER A 23 7.15 15.83 5.99
N ILE A 24 7.41 16.40 4.81
CA ILE A 24 7.48 17.85 4.63
C ILE A 24 6.14 18.50 4.97
N ILE A 25 5.03 17.96 4.47
CA ILE A 25 3.69 18.47 4.77
C ILE A 25 3.41 18.43 6.29
N GLN A 26 3.75 17.32 6.95
CA GLN A 26 3.57 17.19 8.39
C GLN A 26 4.42 18.18 9.20
N ILE A 27 5.67 18.42 8.78
CA ILE A 27 6.54 19.43 9.42
C ILE A 27 5.95 20.82 9.25
N VAL A 28 5.48 21.19 8.04
CA VAL A 28 4.86 22.48 7.78
C VAL A 28 3.63 22.70 8.65
N LEU A 29 2.75 21.69 8.76
CA LEU A 29 1.56 21.75 9.62
C LEU A 29 1.93 21.89 11.10
N ALA A 30 2.89 21.10 11.56
CA ALA A 30 3.35 21.17 12.95
C ALA A 30 4.02 22.52 13.28
N THR A 31 4.81 23.07 12.35
CA THR A 31 5.40 24.42 12.49
C THR A 31 4.31 25.49 12.54
N GLY A 32 3.28 25.36 11.70
CA GLY A 32 2.11 26.26 11.75
C GLY A 32 1.40 26.21 13.09
N LEU A 33 1.23 25.02 13.69
CA LEU A 33 0.65 24.85 15.00
C LEU A 33 1.47 25.51 16.10
N VAL A 34 2.82 25.36 16.05
CA VAL A 34 3.73 26.03 16.99
C VAL A 34 3.62 27.55 16.85
N ALA A 35 3.70 28.08 15.63
CA ALA A 35 3.56 29.51 15.37
C ALA A 35 2.22 30.06 15.87
N TYR A 36 1.13 29.35 15.59
CA TYR A 36 -0.19 29.72 16.05
C TYR A 36 -0.28 29.75 17.59
N GLY A 37 0.34 28.77 18.27
CA GLY A 37 0.42 28.76 19.73
C GLY A 37 1.11 30.01 20.32
N PHE A 38 2.16 30.52 19.67
CA PHE A 38 2.82 31.75 20.11
C PHE A 38 1.97 33.01 19.89
N TYR A 39 1.16 33.06 18.84
CA TYR A 39 0.32 34.22 18.54
C TYR A 39 -1.08 34.12 19.15
N PHE A 40 -1.50 32.95 19.62
CA PHE A 40 -2.84 32.70 20.13
C PHE A 40 -3.28 33.67 21.24
N PRO A 41 -2.46 33.98 22.26
CA PRO A 41 -2.85 34.92 23.31
C PRO A 41 -3.18 36.32 22.79
N SER A 42 -2.55 36.74 21.68
CA SER A 42 -2.79 38.06 21.07
C SER A 42 -4.10 38.17 20.30
N PHE A 43 -4.72 37.03 19.93
CA PHE A 43 -5.98 37.00 19.16
C PHE A 43 -7.19 36.58 20.01
N CYS A 44 -6.95 36.07 21.23
CA CYS A 44 -8.02 35.59 22.11
C CYS A 44 -8.57 36.76 22.93
N GLY A 45 -9.68 37.38 22.48
CA GLY A 45 -10.33 38.48 23.20
C GLY A 45 -10.82 38.11 24.60
N ASP A 46 -11.27 36.84 24.79
CA ASP A 46 -11.75 36.35 26.08
C ASP A 46 -10.60 35.88 27.01
N CYS A 47 -9.35 35.88 26.55
CA CYS A 47 -8.20 35.49 27.35
C CYS A 47 -7.87 36.54 28.45
N ASP A 48 -8.40 37.76 28.33
CA ASP A 48 -8.22 38.78 29.35
C ASP A 48 -9.02 38.47 30.65
N GLU A 49 -10.15 37.75 30.51
CA GLU A 49 -10.95 37.29 31.66
C GLU A 49 -10.33 36.01 32.30
N HIS A 50 -9.68 35.16 31.51
CA HIS A 50 -9.07 33.91 31.96
C HIS A 50 -7.63 33.70 31.41
N PRO A 51 -6.68 34.55 31.82
CA PRO A 51 -5.31 34.53 31.25
C PRO A 51 -4.60 33.19 31.43
N LEU A 52 -4.79 32.48 32.50
CA LEU A 52 -4.21 31.16 32.75
C LEU A 52 -4.66 30.13 31.73
N LEU A 53 -5.90 30.12 31.32
CA LEU A 53 -6.44 29.19 30.32
C LEU A 53 -5.84 29.46 28.96
N GLY A 54 -5.70 30.74 28.56
CA GLY A 54 -5.09 31.14 27.32
C GLY A 54 -3.62 30.67 27.23
N TRP A 55 -2.83 30.86 28.28
CA TRP A 55 -1.44 30.41 28.34
C TRP A 55 -1.29 28.88 28.36
N LEU A 56 -2.21 28.15 29.03
CA LEU A 56 -2.20 26.69 29.01
C LEU A 56 -2.50 26.12 27.61
N LEU A 57 -3.47 26.70 26.90
CA LEU A 57 -3.78 26.29 25.51
C LEU A 57 -2.62 26.61 24.57
N ALA A 58 -2.05 27.82 24.64
CA ALA A 58 -0.90 28.21 23.84
C ALA A 58 0.31 27.30 24.10
N GLY A 59 0.63 27.04 25.37
CA GLY A 59 1.70 26.13 25.77
C GLY A 59 1.47 24.70 25.26
N GLY A 60 0.23 24.21 25.36
CA GLY A 60 -0.15 22.89 24.84
C GLY A 60 0.08 22.77 23.32
N MET A 61 -0.28 23.79 22.54
CA MET A 61 -0.07 23.81 21.09
C MET A 61 1.43 23.81 20.73
N VAL A 62 2.25 24.60 21.43
CA VAL A 62 3.70 24.66 21.21
C VAL A 62 4.36 23.33 21.54
N ILE A 63 4.08 22.77 22.71
CA ILE A 63 4.66 21.48 23.15
C ILE A 63 4.20 20.35 22.22
N GLY A 64 2.92 20.29 21.89
CA GLY A 64 2.35 19.31 20.98
C GLY A 64 2.97 19.39 19.57
N GLY A 65 3.13 20.60 19.04
CA GLY A 65 3.78 20.83 17.75
C GLY A 65 5.23 20.39 17.73
N ILE A 66 6.01 20.72 18.78
CA ILE A 66 7.41 20.27 18.92
C ILE A 66 7.49 18.76 19.01
N ALA A 67 6.68 18.13 19.86
CA ALA A 67 6.63 16.66 20.01
C ALA A 67 6.30 15.97 18.68
N TRP A 68 5.38 16.55 17.90
CA TRP A 68 5.05 16.06 16.56
C TRP A 68 6.23 16.16 15.60
N ILE A 69 6.92 17.31 15.54
CA ILE A 69 8.13 17.50 14.71
C ILE A 69 9.19 16.46 15.07
N VAL A 70 9.47 16.27 16.35
CA VAL A 70 10.44 15.26 16.82
C VAL A 70 10.02 13.85 16.40
N GLY A 71 8.73 13.52 16.52
CA GLY A 71 8.18 12.24 16.05
C GLY A 71 8.39 12.01 14.55
N VAL A 72 8.11 13.04 13.73
CA VAL A 72 8.33 12.98 12.26
C VAL A 72 9.82 12.80 11.95
N ILE A 73 10.71 13.55 12.58
CA ILE A 73 12.16 13.45 12.36
C ILE A 73 12.67 12.06 12.74
N ARG A 74 12.28 11.53 13.91
CA ARG A 74 12.63 10.15 14.33
C ARG A 74 12.10 9.12 13.32
N GLY A 75 10.89 9.29 12.81
CA GLY A 75 10.32 8.43 11.77
C GLY A 75 11.13 8.47 10.48
N VAL A 76 11.60 9.63 10.05
CA VAL A 76 12.47 9.80 8.87
C VAL A 76 13.82 9.10 9.09
N LEU A 77 14.45 9.32 10.24
CA LEU A 77 15.73 8.71 10.57
C LEU A 77 15.65 7.18 10.64
N LYS A 78 14.62 6.64 11.31
CA LYS A 78 14.38 5.20 11.38
C LYS A 78 14.26 4.54 10.00
N ARG A 79 13.61 5.22 9.05
CA ARG A 79 13.41 4.70 7.68
C ARG A 79 14.64 4.85 6.77
N ARG A 80 15.69 5.53 7.22
CA ARG A 80 16.97 5.56 6.51
C ARG A 80 17.81 4.32 6.78
N THR A 81 17.54 3.61 7.87
CA THR A 81 18.20 2.32 8.17
C THR A 81 17.60 1.21 7.30
N PRO A 82 18.39 0.20 6.89
CA PRO A 82 17.89 -0.94 6.11
C PRO A 82 16.73 -1.67 6.80
N SER A 83 16.77 -1.77 8.13
CA SER A 83 15.71 -2.40 8.94
C SER A 83 14.42 -1.57 9.03
N GLY A 84 14.45 -0.28 8.75
CA GLY A 84 13.29 0.61 8.77
C GLY A 84 12.74 0.94 7.38
N ASP A 85 13.39 0.51 6.30
CA ASP A 85 12.91 0.71 4.93
C ASP A 85 11.67 -0.15 4.67
N PRO A 86 10.49 0.46 4.38
CA PRO A 86 9.24 -0.28 4.16
C PRO A 86 9.34 -1.31 3.04
N LEU A 87 10.14 -1.06 2.00
CA LEU A 87 10.34 -2.02 0.92
C LEU A 87 11.13 -3.23 1.44
N ASN A 88 12.21 -3.02 2.20
CA ASN A 88 12.97 -4.12 2.77
C ASN A 88 12.10 -4.98 3.70
N LEU A 89 11.22 -4.37 4.50
CA LEU A 89 10.27 -5.11 5.33
C LEU A 89 9.31 -5.97 4.49
N GLN A 90 8.85 -5.46 3.34
CA GLN A 90 8.02 -6.24 2.42
C GLN A 90 8.81 -7.39 1.79
N LEU A 91 10.04 -7.16 1.38
CA LEU A 91 10.90 -8.21 0.81
C LEU A 91 11.20 -9.29 1.87
N HIS A 92 11.53 -8.91 3.10
CA HIS A 92 11.70 -9.84 4.23
C HIS A 92 10.45 -10.70 4.50
N ALA A 93 9.27 -10.12 4.36
CA ALA A 93 8.01 -10.87 4.53
C ALA A 93 7.80 -11.93 3.43
N CYS A 94 8.51 -11.79 2.29
CA CYS A 94 8.43 -12.72 1.16
C CYS A 94 9.60 -13.73 1.13
N GLY A 95 10.65 -13.52 1.93
CA GLY A 95 11.84 -14.37 1.98
C GLY A 95 13.13 -13.59 2.24
N ASP A 96 14.26 -14.10 1.76
CA ASP A 96 15.51 -13.35 1.79
C ASP A 96 15.44 -12.12 0.88
N PRO A 97 15.62 -10.90 1.41
CA PRO A 97 15.44 -9.68 0.63
C PRO A 97 16.34 -9.56 -0.60
N ALA A 98 17.55 -10.12 -0.53
CA ALA A 98 18.48 -10.05 -1.65
C ALA A 98 18.02 -10.99 -2.78
N ALA A 99 17.62 -12.21 -2.45
CA ALA A 99 17.08 -13.18 -3.39
C ALA A 99 15.79 -12.65 -4.05
N VAL A 100 14.83 -12.18 -3.23
CA VAL A 100 13.56 -11.60 -3.72
C VAL A 100 13.81 -10.39 -4.62
N ALA A 101 14.75 -9.51 -4.26
CA ALA A 101 15.10 -8.36 -5.11
C ALA A 101 15.70 -8.80 -6.46
N SER A 102 16.54 -9.84 -6.46
CA SER A 102 17.12 -10.41 -7.68
C SER A 102 16.05 -11.03 -8.59
N GLU A 103 15.12 -11.79 -8.02
CA GLU A 103 13.98 -12.38 -8.75
C GLU A 103 13.10 -11.28 -9.39
N LEU A 104 12.79 -10.22 -8.63
CA LEU A 104 12.03 -9.08 -9.13
C LEU A 104 12.73 -8.34 -10.28
N GLU A 105 14.06 -8.15 -10.19
CA GLU A 105 14.82 -7.54 -11.28
C GLU A 105 14.85 -8.42 -12.52
N GLN A 106 14.93 -9.74 -12.38
CA GLN A 106 14.88 -10.68 -13.49
C GLN A 106 13.48 -10.71 -14.13
N GLU A 107 12.44 -10.83 -13.32
CA GLU A 107 11.06 -10.96 -13.81
C GLU A 107 10.56 -9.69 -14.50
N PHE A 108 10.94 -8.53 -13.98
CA PHE A 108 10.56 -7.23 -14.56
C PHE A 108 11.74 -6.57 -15.32
N ALA A 109 12.65 -7.36 -15.86
CA ALA A 109 13.80 -6.86 -16.62
C ALA A 109 13.35 -5.94 -17.77
N GLY A 110 14.04 -4.80 -17.90
CA GLY A 110 13.69 -3.78 -18.90
C GLY A 110 12.47 -2.92 -18.59
N GLN A 111 11.75 -3.20 -17.51
CA GLN A 111 10.65 -2.36 -17.05
C GLN A 111 11.12 -1.34 -16.03
N THR A 112 10.53 -0.14 -16.09
CA THR A 112 10.74 0.90 -15.08
C THR A 112 9.51 0.98 -14.18
N PHE A 113 9.71 0.90 -12.87
CA PHE A 113 8.60 1.05 -11.92
C PHE A 113 7.96 2.43 -12.00
N ARG A 114 6.67 2.47 -12.30
CA ARG A 114 5.86 3.71 -12.42
C ARG A 114 4.76 3.73 -11.35
N PRO A 115 4.46 4.90 -10.76
CA PRO A 115 3.38 5.03 -9.80
C PRO A 115 2.01 4.68 -10.43
N LYS A 116 1.09 4.23 -9.59
CA LYS A 116 -0.29 3.89 -9.97
C LYS A 116 -0.41 2.81 -11.06
N ARG A 117 0.61 2.02 -11.27
CA ARG A 117 0.62 0.88 -12.16
C ARG A 117 0.73 -0.40 -11.34
N VAL A 118 0.02 -1.42 -11.77
CA VAL A 118 0.15 -2.78 -11.26
C VAL A 118 1.06 -3.55 -12.20
N TYR A 119 1.99 -4.29 -11.64
CA TYR A 119 2.91 -5.17 -12.35
C TYR A 119 2.58 -6.58 -11.93
N VAL A 120 2.17 -7.39 -12.88
CA VAL A 120 1.85 -8.81 -12.69
C VAL A 120 2.85 -9.59 -13.51
N GLY A 121 3.67 -10.38 -12.84
CA GLY A 121 4.61 -11.32 -13.44
C GLY A 121 4.10 -12.76 -13.32
N GLY A 122 4.99 -13.72 -13.43
CA GLY A 122 4.68 -15.14 -13.18
C GLY A 122 4.65 -15.49 -11.69
N HIS A 123 5.52 -14.84 -10.91
CA HIS A 123 5.69 -15.12 -9.48
C HIS A 123 5.35 -13.93 -8.58
N TRP A 124 5.42 -12.71 -9.10
CA TRP A 124 5.33 -11.49 -8.30
C TRP A 124 4.24 -10.54 -8.78
N LEU A 125 3.52 -9.99 -7.80
CA LEU A 125 2.60 -8.87 -7.96
C LEU A 125 3.18 -7.65 -7.25
N CYS A 126 3.43 -6.56 -8.00
CA CYS A 126 3.98 -5.32 -7.46
C CYS A 126 3.08 -4.14 -7.77
N PHE A 127 2.82 -3.29 -6.78
CA PHE A 127 2.00 -2.09 -6.95
C PHE A 127 2.33 -1.03 -5.90
N GLU A 128 1.91 0.20 -6.17
CA GLU A 128 1.96 1.30 -5.21
C GLU A 128 0.57 1.51 -4.62
N HIS A 129 0.49 1.43 -3.28
CA HIS A 129 -0.72 1.80 -2.54
C HIS A 129 -0.42 2.97 -1.63
N LYS A 130 -1.12 4.12 -1.84
CA LYS A 130 -0.85 5.38 -1.14
C LYS A 130 0.62 5.80 -1.31
N THR A 131 1.43 5.65 -0.26
CA THR A 131 2.86 6.01 -0.25
C THR A 131 3.77 4.78 -0.12
N GLN A 132 3.20 3.58 -0.13
CA GLN A 132 3.93 2.34 0.06
C GLN A 132 3.95 1.54 -1.23
N VAL A 133 5.11 1.00 -1.55
CA VAL A 133 5.24 -0.03 -2.58
C VAL A 133 4.97 -1.37 -1.90
N THR A 134 4.08 -2.16 -2.47
CA THR A 134 3.72 -3.49 -1.97
C THR A 134 4.17 -4.54 -2.96
N VAL A 135 4.79 -5.58 -2.44
CA VAL A 135 5.21 -6.78 -3.16
C VAL A 135 4.44 -7.96 -2.57
N ARG A 136 3.89 -8.81 -3.44
CA ARG A 136 3.19 -10.03 -3.07
C ARG A 136 3.61 -11.17 -3.97
N ARG A 137 3.73 -12.36 -3.39
CA ARG A 137 3.87 -13.59 -4.18
C ARG A 137 2.52 -13.97 -4.79
N ILE A 138 2.50 -14.27 -6.07
CA ILE A 138 1.27 -14.68 -6.76
C ILE A 138 0.75 -16.02 -6.24
N ASP A 139 1.65 -16.91 -5.85
CA ASP A 139 1.30 -18.21 -5.26
C ASP A 139 0.63 -18.11 -3.89
N ALA A 140 0.78 -16.99 -3.18
CA ALA A 140 0.10 -16.71 -1.93
C ALA A 140 -1.29 -16.10 -2.11
N LEU A 141 -1.67 -15.70 -3.33
CA LEU A 141 -2.98 -15.11 -3.60
C LEU A 141 -4.06 -16.18 -3.71
N VAL A 142 -5.23 -15.87 -3.17
CA VAL A 142 -6.37 -16.78 -3.15
C VAL A 142 -7.62 -16.20 -3.80
N TRP A 143 -7.79 -14.87 -3.74
CA TRP A 143 -8.97 -14.22 -4.27
C TRP A 143 -8.63 -12.83 -4.80
N ALA A 144 -9.20 -12.46 -5.96
CA ALA A 144 -9.05 -11.14 -6.54
C ALA A 144 -10.34 -10.70 -7.25
N TYR A 145 -10.71 -9.43 -7.11
CA TYR A 145 -11.88 -8.86 -7.76
C TYR A 145 -11.77 -7.35 -7.94
N VAL A 146 -12.56 -6.80 -8.86
CA VAL A 146 -12.68 -5.35 -9.02
C VAL A 146 -13.89 -4.86 -8.26
N GLU A 147 -13.67 -3.92 -7.34
CA GLU A 147 -14.71 -3.28 -6.56
C GLU A 147 -14.94 -1.85 -7.01
N ARG A 148 -16.19 -1.43 -7.00
CA ARG A 148 -16.60 -0.06 -7.24
C ARG A 148 -17.07 0.59 -5.95
N VAL A 149 -16.23 1.45 -5.39
CA VAL A 149 -16.54 2.19 -4.16
C VAL A 149 -17.17 3.53 -4.49
N ARG A 150 -18.41 3.76 -4.01
CA ARG A 150 -19.09 5.05 -4.09
C ARG A 150 -18.79 5.86 -2.84
N HIS A 151 -18.18 7.02 -3.03
CA HIS A 151 -17.91 7.94 -1.93
C HIS A 151 -19.10 8.86 -1.73
N LYS A 152 -19.51 9.05 -0.47
CA LYS A 152 -20.57 9.97 -0.08
C LYS A 152 -20.02 10.94 0.97
N LEU A 153 -20.31 12.22 0.82
CA LEU A 153 -20.07 13.22 1.86
C LEU A 153 -21.22 13.13 2.86
N ASN A 154 -20.91 13.02 4.15
CA ASN A 154 -21.89 12.88 5.24
C ASN A 154 -22.95 11.78 5.01
N GLY A 155 -22.59 10.72 4.30
CA GLY A 155 -23.48 9.60 4.01
C GLY A 155 -24.55 9.85 2.94
N VAL A 156 -24.74 11.09 2.50
CA VAL A 156 -25.86 11.49 1.61
C VAL A 156 -25.38 11.98 0.24
N THR A 157 -24.49 12.98 0.21
CA THR A 157 -24.08 13.62 -1.05
C THR A 157 -23.02 12.79 -1.78
N PRO A 158 -23.28 12.36 -3.05
CA PRO A 158 -22.30 11.58 -3.82
C PRO A 158 -21.08 12.44 -4.15
N MET A 159 -19.88 12.02 -3.74
CA MET A 159 -18.60 12.68 -4.01
C MET A 159 -17.82 12.06 -5.16
N GLY A 160 -18.32 10.97 -5.74
CA GLY A 160 -17.65 10.28 -6.84
C GLY A 160 -17.56 8.77 -6.63
N THR A 161 -16.91 8.13 -7.60
CA THR A 161 -16.73 6.67 -7.60
C THR A 161 -15.27 6.37 -7.86
N THR A 162 -14.69 5.49 -7.04
CA THR A 162 -13.35 4.94 -7.26
C THR A 162 -13.48 3.45 -7.56
N ASN A 163 -12.76 2.98 -8.58
CA ASN A 163 -12.61 1.54 -8.78
C ASN A 163 -11.30 1.10 -8.16
N GLN A 164 -11.27 -0.10 -7.62
CA GLN A 164 -10.09 -0.68 -7.02
C GLN A 164 -10.01 -2.18 -7.32
N LEU A 165 -8.81 -2.67 -7.56
CA LEU A 165 -8.53 -4.08 -7.58
C LEU A 165 -8.28 -4.51 -6.14
N ILE A 166 -9.09 -5.43 -5.65
CA ILE A 166 -8.90 -6.06 -4.33
C ILE A 166 -8.18 -7.40 -4.56
N VAL A 167 -7.15 -7.65 -3.78
CA VAL A 167 -6.45 -8.92 -3.76
C VAL A 167 -6.32 -9.42 -2.33
N TRP A 168 -6.60 -10.70 -2.12
CA TRP A 168 -6.50 -11.37 -0.83
C TRP A 168 -5.44 -12.46 -0.87
N SER A 169 -4.63 -12.52 0.18
CA SER A 169 -3.60 -13.55 0.36
C SER A 169 -4.05 -14.57 1.40
N ARG A 170 -3.44 -15.76 1.40
CA ARG A 170 -3.71 -16.85 2.36
C ARG A 170 -3.63 -16.44 3.82
N ASP A 171 -2.69 -15.52 4.13
CA ASP A 171 -2.50 -14.98 5.49
C ASP A 171 -3.64 -14.05 5.94
N GLY A 172 -4.70 -13.91 5.16
CA GLY A 172 -5.83 -13.03 5.42
C GLY A 172 -5.56 -11.56 5.17
N ARG A 173 -4.39 -11.21 4.64
CA ARG A 173 -4.07 -9.82 4.31
C ARG A 173 -4.64 -9.46 2.95
N GLY A 174 -5.52 -8.47 2.96
CA GLY A 174 -6.05 -7.85 1.75
C GLY A 174 -5.29 -6.60 1.33
N ALA A 175 -5.32 -6.30 0.04
CA ALA A 175 -4.86 -5.02 -0.49
C ALA A 175 -5.87 -4.47 -1.48
N ALA A 176 -6.21 -3.18 -1.32
CA ALA A 176 -7.07 -2.44 -2.23
C ALA A 176 -6.22 -1.50 -3.08
N ILE A 177 -6.18 -1.70 -4.37
CA ILE A 177 -5.34 -0.98 -5.32
C ILE A 177 -6.23 -0.05 -6.13
N PRO A 178 -6.22 1.27 -5.87
CA PRO A 178 -7.04 2.23 -6.61
C PRO A 178 -6.56 2.33 -8.05
N LEU A 179 -7.43 2.04 -9.00
CA LEU A 179 -7.15 2.05 -10.44
C LEU A 179 -8.31 2.66 -11.21
N LYS A 180 -8.06 3.11 -12.44
CA LYS A 180 -9.14 3.36 -13.40
C LYS A 180 -9.79 2.01 -13.76
N ARG A 181 -11.10 1.98 -14.02
CA ARG A 181 -11.86 0.75 -14.29
C ARG A 181 -11.17 -0.15 -15.33
N LYS A 182 -10.85 0.38 -16.50
CA LYS A 182 -10.17 -0.38 -17.55
C LYS A 182 -8.85 -1.00 -17.07
N ALA A 183 -8.04 -0.25 -16.31
CA ALA A 183 -6.76 -0.75 -15.77
C ALA A 183 -6.96 -1.81 -14.67
N ALA A 184 -8.05 -1.71 -13.89
CA ALA A 184 -8.38 -2.73 -12.88
C ALA A 184 -8.84 -4.04 -13.54
N ASP A 185 -9.68 -3.94 -14.58
CA ASP A 185 -10.15 -5.09 -15.35
C ASP A 185 -8.99 -5.78 -16.10
N GLU A 186 -8.07 -5.00 -16.69
CA GLU A 186 -6.85 -5.52 -17.34
C GLU A 186 -5.91 -6.20 -16.34
N ALA A 187 -5.69 -5.59 -15.17
CA ALA A 187 -4.85 -6.16 -14.13
C ALA A 187 -5.45 -7.48 -13.59
N LEU A 188 -6.78 -7.54 -13.40
CA LEU A 188 -7.46 -8.76 -12.98
C LEU A 188 -7.31 -9.87 -14.01
N LYS A 189 -7.51 -9.57 -15.31
CA LYS A 189 -7.32 -10.55 -16.40
C LYS A 189 -5.88 -11.06 -16.46
N THR A 190 -4.89 -10.15 -16.32
CA THR A 190 -3.48 -10.54 -16.31
C THR A 190 -3.16 -11.42 -15.10
N LEU A 191 -3.74 -11.11 -13.94
CA LEU A 191 -3.56 -11.89 -12.73
C LEU A 191 -4.21 -13.28 -12.87
N GLN A 192 -5.40 -13.39 -13.47
CA GLN A 192 -6.03 -14.68 -13.76
C GLN A 192 -5.21 -15.53 -14.74
N ALA A 193 -4.59 -14.90 -15.74
CA ALA A 193 -3.70 -15.61 -16.67
C ALA A 193 -2.44 -16.13 -15.96
N ALA A 194 -1.86 -15.35 -15.04
CA ALA A 194 -0.69 -15.75 -14.25
C ALA A 194 -1.01 -16.76 -13.14
N ALA A 195 -2.24 -16.72 -12.63
CA ALA A 195 -2.70 -17.56 -11.50
C ALA A 195 -4.13 -18.05 -11.75
N PRO A 196 -4.33 -19.02 -12.65
CA PRO A 196 -5.67 -19.49 -13.03
C PRO A 196 -6.43 -20.21 -11.88
N TRP A 197 -5.75 -20.50 -10.80
CA TRP A 197 -6.34 -21.12 -9.59
C TRP A 197 -6.99 -20.12 -8.62
N ILE A 198 -6.73 -18.81 -8.73
CA ILE A 198 -7.35 -17.83 -7.84
C ILE A 198 -8.83 -17.65 -8.19
N PHE A 199 -9.66 -17.46 -7.17
CA PHE A 199 -11.03 -17.03 -7.41
C PHE A 199 -11.01 -15.60 -7.93
N ALA A 200 -11.57 -15.41 -9.11
CA ALA A 200 -11.66 -14.08 -9.73
C ALA A 200 -13.10 -13.61 -9.81
N GLY A 201 -13.30 -12.35 -9.44
CA GLY A 201 -14.62 -11.74 -9.35
C GLY A 201 -15.18 -11.72 -7.94
N TYR A 202 -16.25 -10.95 -7.77
CA TYR A 202 -16.94 -10.76 -6.51
C TYR A 202 -18.29 -11.47 -6.54
N SER A 203 -18.61 -12.22 -5.48
CA SER A 203 -19.95 -12.65 -5.14
C SER A 203 -20.13 -12.64 -3.63
N GLU A 204 -21.36 -12.44 -3.14
CA GLU A 204 -21.62 -12.50 -1.70
C GLU A 204 -21.30 -13.88 -1.12
N ALA A 205 -21.54 -14.95 -1.88
CA ALA A 205 -21.20 -16.32 -1.45
C ALA A 205 -19.68 -16.49 -1.23
N LEU A 206 -18.83 -15.97 -2.14
CA LEU A 206 -17.38 -16.00 -1.94
C LEU A 206 -16.96 -15.16 -0.73
N LYS A 207 -17.60 -14.01 -0.51
CA LYS A 207 -17.31 -13.16 0.63
C LYS A 207 -17.73 -13.82 1.96
N GLU A 208 -18.88 -14.44 2.01
CA GLU A 208 -19.36 -15.20 3.17
C GLU A 208 -18.44 -16.38 3.48
N SER A 209 -18.06 -17.18 2.47
CA SER A 209 -17.11 -18.27 2.61
C SER A 209 -15.75 -17.78 3.12
N TRP A 210 -15.21 -16.68 2.56
CA TRP A 210 -13.97 -16.08 3.02
C TRP A 210 -14.02 -15.61 4.48
N ASN A 211 -15.14 -15.03 4.91
CA ASN A 211 -15.29 -14.47 6.25
C ASN A 211 -15.59 -15.52 7.31
N ASN A 212 -16.38 -16.54 6.97
CA ASN A 212 -16.89 -17.53 7.91
C ASN A 212 -15.99 -18.76 7.98
N ASP A 213 -15.41 -19.18 6.85
CA ASP A 213 -14.59 -20.39 6.75
C ASP A 213 -13.43 -20.21 5.78
N ARG A 214 -12.43 -19.48 6.25
CA ARG A 214 -11.25 -19.16 5.44
C ARG A 214 -10.42 -20.38 5.09
N ASP A 215 -10.33 -21.34 5.99
CA ASP A 215 -9.50 -22.52 5.78
C ASP A 215 -10.09 -23.40 4.67
N ASP A 216 -11.40 -23.58 4.64
CA ASP A 216 -12.10 -24.26 3.56
C ASP A 216 -11.97 -23.50 2.23
N PHE A 217 -12.09 -22.16 2.26
CA PHE A 217 -11.86 -21.33 1.08
C PHE A 217 -10.45 -21.55 0.50
N ILE A 218 -9.42 -21.58 1.35
CA ILE A 218 -8.04 -21.83 0.95
C ILE A 218 -7.88 -23.25 0.40
N ALA A 219 -8.52 -24.24 1.02
CA ALA A 219 -8.49 -25.62 0.54
C ALA A 219 -9.08 -25.78 -0.87
N LEU A 220 -10.17 -25.07 -1.19
CA LEU A 220 -10.73 -25.02 -2.54
C LEU A 220 -9.77 -24.40 -3.56
N VAL A 221 -9.07 -23.31 -3.20
CA VAL A 221 -8.03 -22.71 -4.05
C VAL A 221 -6.88 -23.69 -4.29
N ASP A 222 -6.46 -24.42 -3.26
CA ASP A 222 -5.39 -25.42 -3.37
C ASP A 222 -5.79 -26.59 -4.27
N GLU A 223 -7.04 -27.02 -4.21
CA GLU A 223 -7.55 -28.04 -5.11
C GLU A 223 -7.59 -27.51 -6.57
N ALA A 224 -8.09 -26.31 -6.79
CA ALA A 224 -8.07 -25.68 -8.11
C ALA A 224 -6.63 -25.54 -8.66
N ARG A 225 -5.67 -25.23 -7.80
CA ARG A 225 -4.25 -25.17 -8.17
C ARG A 225 -3.69 -26.53 -8.57
N ARG A 226 -4.01 -27.60 -7.83
CA ARG A 226 -3.60 -28.97 -8.17
C ARG A 226 -4.17 -29.42 -9.51
N GLN A 227 -5.41 -29.08 -9.79
CA GLN A 227 -6.06 -29.40 -11.06
C GLN A 227 -5.43 -28.64 -12.23
N ASN A 228 -5.18 -27.35 -12.08
CA ASN A 228 -4.49 -26.53 -13.10
C ASN A 228 -3.05 -26.96 -13.32
N GLY A 229 -2.31 -27.36 -12.28
CA GLY A 229 -0.96 -27.90 -12.39
C GLY A 229 -0.88 -29.24 -13.12
N ARG A 230 -1.94 -30.06 -13.05
CA ARG A 230 -2.05 -31.33 -13.81
C ARG A 230 -2.40 -31.11 -15.27
N LEU A 231 -3.06 -29.99 -15.59
CA LEU A 231 -3.46 -29.62 -16.95
C LEU A 231 -2.37 -28.82 -17.69
N ALA A 232 -1.36 -28.30 -16.98
CA ALA A 232 -0.20 -27.71 -17.61
C ALA A 232 0.53 -28.81 -18.42
N PRO A 233 0.77 -28.62 -19.73
CA PRO A 233 1.50 -29.63 -20.51
C PRO A 233 2.86 -29.84 -19.84
N GLN A 234 3.14 -31.06 -19.43
CA GLN A 234 4.51 -31.48 -19.10
C GLN A 234 5.29 -31.28 -20.40
N GLY A 235 6.03 -30.15 -20.46
CA GLY A 235 6.95 -29.93 -21.56
C GLY A 235 7.90 -31.12 -21.62
N ASP A 236 7.88 -31.85 -22.73
CA ASP A 236 8.82 -32.93 -23.00
C ASP A 236 10.24 -32.42 -22.74
N PRO A 237 11.02 -33.07 -21.90
CA PRO A 237 12.42 -32.74 -21.74
C PRO A 237 13.15 -33.12 -23.03
N HIS A 238 13.48 -32.12 -23.82
CA HIS A 238 14.46 -32.24 -24.90
C HIS A 238 15.87 -32.03 -24.36
#